data_d4373538fb4795658751d365ae247618
#
_entry.id   d4373538fb4795658751d365ae247618
#
_cell.length_a   1.000
_cell.length_b   1.000
_cell.length_c   1.000
_cell.angle_alpha   90.00
_cell.angle_beta   90.00
_cell.angle_gamma   90.00
#
_symmetry.space_group_name_H-M   'P 1'
#
loop_
_entity.id
_entity.type
_entity.pdbx_description
1 polymer ?
#
loop_
_entity_poly.entity_id
_entity_poly.type
_entity_poly.pdbx_seq_one_letter_code
_entity_poly.pdbx_strand_id
1 'polypeptide(L)'
;MGTDMSDDYLFDGSGTPDPDVERLEQMLGRLRTTAPAPRIPTNVERRTTNVERRTSNAERRTPNVGVRFLGPALAAAATIAVLVGLTWQSAAPAGKASWEVAVIIGTPRIGSSVLMGEGRIAVGQTLTTDSGSRAKIEVSDIGQVTVDESTRLRLVETREGHHRLALERGTLHAAIAAPPGQFVVSTPSATATDLGCVYALHVNDDGSGMLTVEVGWVAFEERGRESFVPSGASSRTDRINGPGTPRYDDTEQAFRDAIDEVDNGRDTARTTASLRFVLDHARGRDAMTLWHLIPRVASADRAAVVDALAARIPMPASITRDAVLRLDRAALDQWWDTLGLNEASWWRMWKRPV
;
A
#
# COMPACT_ATOMS: atom_id res chain seq x y z
N MET A 1 -31.38 10.11 34.52
CA MET A 1 -30.21 10.82 35.08
C MET A 1 -29.03 10.34 34.27
N GLY A 2 -28.71 11.03 33.20
CA GLY A 2 -27.52 10.74 32.36
C GLY A 2 -26.34 11.48 32.99
N THR A 3 -25.32 10.75 33.38
CA THR A 3 -24.02 11.31 33.74
C THR A 3 -23.36 11.78 32.44
N ASP A 4 -23.32 13.09 32.32
CA ASP A 4 -22.50 13.79 31.32
C ASP A 4 -21.02 13.50 31.68
N MET A 5 -20.39 12.54 31.01
CA MET A 5 -18.95 12.29 31.11
C MET A 5 -18.26 13.30 30.21
N SER A 6 -17.68 14.31 30.86
CA SER A 6 -16.84 15.31 30.14
C SER A 6 -15.56 14.62 29.69
N ASP A 7 -15.36 14.61 28.38
CA ASP A 7 -14.12 14.08 27.71
C ASP A 7 -12.90 15.02 27.91
N ASP A 8 -13.02 16.06 28.73
CA ASP A 8 -12.01 17.12 28.90
C ASP A 8 -10.68 16.56 29.44
N TYR A 9 -10.72 15.49 30.26
CA TYR A 9 -9.52 14.87 30.81
C TYR A 9 -8.56 14.33 29.71
N LEU A 10 -9.11 13.81 28.63
CA LEU A 10 -8.30 13.26 27.51
C LEU A 10 -7.58 14.34 26.70
N PHE A 11 -8.03 15.59 26.74
CA PHE A 11 -7.49 16.68 25.94
C PHE A 11 -6.61 17.66 26.72
N ASP A 12 -6.97 17.97 27.96
CA ASP A 12 -6.26 18.99 28.75
C ASP A 12 -5.83 18.53 30.17
N GLY A 13 -6.17 17.28 30.54
CA GLY A 13 -5.86 16.72 31.86
C GLY A 13 -6.75 17.26 32.96
N SER A 14 -7.87 17.96 32.69
CA SER A 14 -8.78 18.50 33.66
C SER A 14 -9.94 17.54 33.96
N GLY A 15 -10.37 17.48 35.20
CA GLY A 15 -11.46 16.59 35.62
C GLY A 15 -10.99 15.28 36.25
N THR A 16 -11.98 14.41 36.60
CA THR A 16 -11.68 13.10 37.19
C THR A 16 -11.51 12.07 36.08
N PRO A 17 -10.34 11.38 35.96
CA PRO A 17 -10.13 10.39 34.95
C PRO A 17 -11.08 9.19 35.09
N ASP A 18 -11.45 8.61 33.94
CA ASP A 18 -12.13 7.32 33.91
C ASP A 18 -11.17 6.24 34.46
N PRO A 19 -11.65 5.30 35.30
CA PRO A 19 -10.82 4.24 35.88
C PRO A 19 -10.06 3.39 34.87
N ASP A 20 -10.58 3.22 33.64
CA ASP A 20 -9.90 2.49 32.57
C ASP A 20 -8.80 3.32 31.92
N VAL A 21 -8.99 4.65 31.84
CA VAL A 21 -7.96 5.60 31.38
C VAL A 21 -6.80 5.65 32.37
N GLU A 22 -7.09 5.72 33.67
CA GLU A 22 -6.06 5.73 34.71
C GLU A 22 -5.24 4.43 34.72
N ARG A 23 -5.88 3.28 34.47
CA ARG A 23 -5.19 1.99 34.33
C ARG A 23 -4.28 1.94 33.10
N LEU A 24 -4.72 2.51 31.96
CA LEU A 24 -3.94 2.65 30.75
C LEU A 24 -2.73 3.57 30.97
N GLU A 25 -2.89 4.69 31.62
CA GLU A 25 -1.81 5.61 31.95
C GLU A 25 -0.76 4.98 32.87
N GLN A 26 -1.18 4.17 33.86
CA GLN A 26 -0.26 3.43 34.72
C GLN A 26 0.54 2.38 33.93
N MET A 27 -0.07 1.69 32.96
CA MET A 27 0.63 0.74 32.09
C MET A 27 1.60 1.45 31.14
N LEU A 28 1.21 2.55 30.54
CA LEU A 28 2.03 3.34 29.61
C LEU A 28 3.11 4.15 30.34
N GLY A 29 2.92 4.51 31.61
CA GLY A 29 3.90 5.20 32.45
C GLY A 29 5.21 4.44 32.57
N ARG A 30 5.20 3.10 32.45
CA ARG A 30 6.40 2.26 32.45
C ARG A 30 7.22 2.38 31.15
N LEU A 31 6.63 2.93 30.09
CA LEU A 31 7.27 3.15 28.79
C LEU A 31 7.81 4.58 28.62
N ARG A 32 7.55 5.48 29.57
CA ARG A 32 8.09 6.84 29.54
C ARG A 32 9.61 6.80 29.70
N THR A 33 10.31 7.14 28.63
CA THR A 33 11.76 7.29 28.63
C THR A 33 12.13 8.59 29.35
N THR A 34 12.89 8.50 30.43
CA THR A 34 13.42 9.64 31.21
C THR A 34 14.63 10.32 30.55
N ALA A 35 14.93 10.03 29.29
CA ALA A 35 16.00 10.69 28.57
C ALA A 35 15.64 12.16 28.28
N PRO A 36 16.53 13.14 28.60
CA PRO A 36 16.25 14.54 28.30
C PRO A 36 16.12 14.72 26.79
N ALA A 37 15.11 15.51 26.36
CA ALA A 37 14.90 15.82 24.96
C ALA A 37 16.17 16.39 24.31
N PRO A 38 16.56 15.95 23.11
CA PRO A 38 17.72 16.48 22.40
C PRO A 38 17.53 17.99 22.18
N ARG A 39 18.51 18.79 22.58
CA ARG A 39 18.50 20.24 22.35
C ARG A 39 18.66 20.50 20.87
N ILE A 40 17.63 21.02 20.22
CA ILE A 40 17.70 21.52 18.86
C ILE A 40 18.54 22.81 18.89
N PRO A 41 19.67 22.91 18.15
CA PRO A 41 20.43 24.16 18.09
C PRO A 41 19.62 25.23 17.34
N THR A 42 19.35 26.34 18.00
CA THR A 42 18.54 27.48 17.51
C THR A 42 19.35 28.47 16.66
N ASN A 43 20.44 28.05 16.01
CA ASN A 43 21.21 28.96 15.15
C ASN A 43 21.45 28.34 13.79
N VAL A 44 20.47 28.53 12.89
CA VAL A 44 20.75 28.55 11.45
C VAL A 44 20.77 30.01 11.01
N GLU A 45 21.90 30.69 11.23
CA GLU A 45 22.19 31.94 10.55
C GLU A 45 22.27 31.69 9.04
N ARG A 46 21.31 32.25 8.32
CA ARG A 46 21.37 32.34 6.85
C ARG A 46 22.58 33.21 6.47
N ARG A 47 23.65 32.57 6.09
CA ARG A 47 24.77 33.23 5.40
C ARG A 47 24.32 33.48 3.95
N THR A 48 23.73 34.63 3.71
CA THR A 48 23.60 35.20 2.36
C THR A 48 24.97 35.80 1.99
N THR A 49 25.74 35.13 1.17
CA THR A 49 26.93 35.68 0.55
C THR A 49 26.49 36.53 -0.66
N ASN A 50 26.46 37.83 -0.46
CA ASN A 50 26.46 38.82 -1.55
C ASN A 50 27.78 38.73 -2.30
N VAL A 51 27.75 38.29 -3.54
CA VAL A 51 28.85 38.44 -4.47
C VAL A 51 28.68 39.81 -5.16
N GLU A 52 29.33 40.81 -4.61
CA GLU A 52 29.51 42.11 -5.29
C GLU A 52 30.43 41.95 -6.50
N ARG A 53 29.91 42.23 -7.66
CA ARG A 53 30.66 42.40 -8.90
C ARG A 53 31.54 43.64 -8.80
N ARG A 54 32.84 43.48 -8.61
CA ARG A 54 33.83 44.49 -8.91
C ARG A 54 34.32 44.33 -10.33
N THR A 55 33.86 45.18 -11.20
CA THR A 55 34.50 45.50 -12.48
C THR A 55 35.66 46.45 -12.20
N SER A 56 36.87 46.06 -12.46
CA SER A 56 38.03 46.95 -12.58
C SER A 56 38.65 46.78 -13.95
N ASN A 57 38.60 47.88 -14.72
CA ASN A 57 39.38 48.10 -15.94
C ASN A 57 40.90 48.04 -15.60
N ALA A 58 41.64 47.25 -16.31
CA ALA A 58 43.06 47.34 -16.39
C ALA A 58 43.52 47.17 -17.85
N GLU A 59 44.21 48.22 -18.26
CA GLU A 59 44.68 48.52 -19.60
C GLU A 59 45.68 47.49 -20.14
N ARG A 60 45.63 47.36 -21.46
CA ARG A 60 46.57 46.62 -22.32
C ARG A 60 48.00 47.11 -22.08
N ARG A 61 48.93 46.23 -21.73
CA ARG A 61 50.32 46.30 -22.10
C ARG A 61 50.80 44.92 -22.50
N THR A 62 51.12 44.76 -23.76
CA THR A 62 51.88 43.65 -24.28
C THR A 62 53.37 43.78 -23.93
N PRO A 63 53.99 42.73 -23.43
CA PRO A 63 55.42 42.49 -23.76
C PRO A 63 55.55 41.16 -24.48
N ASN A 64 56.24 41.20 -25.60
CA ASN A 64 56.86 40.09 -26.29
C ASN A 64 57.85 39.38 -25.32
N VAL A 65 57.57 38.09 -24.99
CA VAL A 65 58.56 37.23 -24.41
C VAL A 65 58.46 35.84 -25.06
N GLY A 66 59.62 35.46 -25.54
CA GLY A 66 59.84 34.28 -26.39
C GLY A 66 59.54 32.95 -25.78
N VAL A 67 59.35 32.05 -26.71
CA VAL A 67 59.21 30.60 -26.60
C VAL A 67 60.24 29.98 -25.67
N ARG A 68 59.85 29.71 -24.38
CA ARG A 68 60.65 28.85 -23.49
C ARG A 68 59.92 28.19 -22.32
N PHE A 69 58.59 28.04 -22.34
CA PHE A 69 57.84 27.33 -21.27
C PHE A 69 56.73 26.40 -21.84
N LEU A 70 57.05 25.47 -22.74
CA LEU A 70 56.10 24.45 -23.17
C LEU A 70 56.10 23.20 -22.26
N GLY A 71 57.08 23.04 -21.34
CA GLY A 71 57.19 21.89 -20.48
C GLY A 71 56.15 21.81 -19.34
N PRO A 72 55.89 22.87 -18.53
CA PRO A 72 54.97 22.76 -17.39
C PRO A 72 53.50 22.78 -17.75
N ALA A 73 53.12 23.37 -18.92
CA ALA A 73 51.72 23.42 -19.31
C ALA A 73 51.17 22.05 -19.75
N LEU A 74 51.96 21.19 -20.35
CA LEU A 74 51.61 19.82 -20.68
C LEU A 74 51.49 18.91 -19.48
N ALA A 75 52.31 19.13 -18.42
CA ALA A 75 52.22 18.40 -17.19
C ALA A 75 51.00 18.78 -16.35
N ALA A 76 50.59 20.06 -16.36
CA ALA A 76 49.37 20.53 -15.70
C ALA A 76 48.10 20.03 -16.41
N ALA A 77 48.09 19.97 -17.75
CA ALA A 77 46.97 19.42 -18.52
C ALA A 77 46.82 17.91 -18.31
N ALA A 78 47.92 17.16 -18.21
CA ALA A 78 47.88 15.73 -17.90
C ALA A 78 47.38 15.44 -16.50
N THR A 79 47.78 16.23 -15.47
CA THR A 79 47.28 16.10 -14.10
C THR A 79 45.77 16.44 -13.99
N ILE A 80 45.32 17.46 -14.69
CA ILE A 80 43.86 17.80 -14.74
C ILE A 80 43.09 16.68 -15.44
N ALA A 81 43.60 16.14 -16.54
CA ALA A 81 42.93 15.04 -17.25
C ALA A 81 42.88 13.76 -16.40
N VAL A 82 43.91 13.44 -15.61
CA VAL A 82 43.92 12.30 -14.68
C VAL A 82 42.97 12.56 -13.51
N LEU A 83 42.92 13.78 -12.95
CA LEU A 83 42.00 14.12 -11.87
C LEU A 83 40.54 14.12 -12.34
N VAL A 84 40.25 14.65 -13.54
CA VAL A 84 38.92 14.58 -14.17
C VAL A 84 38.57 13.15 -14.54
N GLY A 85 39.49 12.34 -15.05
CA GLY A 85 39.30 10.92 -15.30
C GLY A 85 39.02 10.11 -14.05
N LEU A 86 39.72 10.40 -12.95
CA LEU A 86 39.48 9.78 -11.64
C LEU A 86 38.14 10.19 -11.02
N THR A 87 37.72 11.43 -11.20
CA THR A 87 36.38 11.88 -10.73
C THR A 87 35.25 11.35 -11.60
N TRP A 88 35.48 11.13 -12.90
CA TRP A 88 34.52 10.46 -13.78
C TRP A 88 34.42 8.96 -13.52
N GLN A 89 35.50 8.32 -13.09
CA GLN A 89 35.48 6.89 -12.71
C GLN A 89 34.78 6.66 -11.35
N SER A 90 34.62 7.71 -10.54
CA SER A 90 33.89 7.64 -9.26
C SER A 90 32.40 7.93 -9.35
N ALA A 91 31.89 8.33 -10.52
CA ALA A 91 30.47 8.30 -10.81
C ALA A 91 30.10 6.85 -11.17
N ALA A 92 30.03 5.97 -10.16
CA ALA A 92 29.32 4.71 -10.33
C ALA A 92 27.95 5.04 -10.94
N PRO A 93 27.51 4.33 -12.01
CA PRO A 93 26.17 4.53 -12.56
C PRO A 93 25.21 4.48 -11.38
N ALA A 94 24.37 5.49 -11.23
CA ALA A 94 23.38 5.56 -10.14
C ALA A 94 22.73 4.18 -10.05
N GLY A 95 23.06 3.45 -8.99
CA GLY A 95 22.66 2.05 -8.86
C GLY A 95 21.14 2.00 -9.03
N LYS A 96 20.65 1.03 -9.79
CA LYS A 96 19.20 0.85 -9.96
C LYS A 96 18.57 0.91 -8.57
N ALA A 97 17.52 1.68 -8.41
CA ALA A 97 16.77 1.76 -7.17
C ALA A 97 16.48 0.33 -6.66
N SER A 98 16.75 0.06 -5.41
CA SER A 98 16.78 -1.31 -4.87
C SER A 98 16.38 -1.32 -3.40
N TRP A 99 15.85 -2.46 -2.94
CA TRP A 99 15.48 -2.72 -1.55
C TRP A 99 16.42 -3.73 -0.90
N GLU A 100 16.53 -3.65 0.41
CA GLU A 100 17.25 -4.65 1.21
C GLU A 100 16.42 -5.92 1.35
N VAL A 101 17.09 -7.07 1.25
CA VAL A 101 16.48 -8.39 1.40
C VAL A 101 17.32 -9.20 2.38
N ALA A 102 16.70 -9.72 3.41
CA ALA A 102 17.32 -10.61 4.39
C ALA A 102 16.75 -12.03 4.27
N VAL A 103 17.60 -13.03 4.39
CA VAL A 103 17.19 -14.44 4.50
C VAL A 103 16.62 -14.68 5.90
N ILE A 104 15.38 -15.19 5.98
CA ILE A 104 14.82 -15.68 7.23
C ILE A 104 15.23 -17.15 7.42
N ILE A 105 15.07 -17.98 6.39
CA ILE A 105 15.45 -19.39 6.37
C ILE A 105 15.70 -19.85 4.92
N GLY A 106 16.51 -20.87 4.75
CA GLY A 106 16.79 -21.52 3.47
C GLY A 106 17.72 -20.76 2.55
N THR A 107 17.54 -20.90 1.25
CA THR A 107 18.42 -20.37 0.20
C THR A 107 17.63 -19.63 -0.89
N PRO A 108 16.93 -18.54 -0.56
CA PRO A 108 16.22 -17.74 -1.56
C PRO A 108 17.19 -17.22 -2.63
N ARG A 109 16.66 -16.87 -3.80
CA ARG A 109 17.46 -16.43 -4.96
C ARG A 109 16.98 -15.07 -5.46
N ILE A 110 17.92 -14.21 -5.82
CA ILE A 110 17.65 -12.97 -6.55
C ILE A 110 18.21 -13.14 -7.97
N GLY A 111 17.31 -13.23 -8.96
CA GLY A 111 17.67 -13.62 -10.33
C GLY A 111 18.27 -15.03 -10.35
N SER A 112 19.52 -15.17 -10.85
CA SER A 112 20.25 -16.44 -10.86
C SER A 112 21.08 -16.69 -9.59
N SER A 113 21.29 -15.69 -8.75
CA SER A 113 22.21 -15.76 -7.61
C SER A 113 21.49 -16.24 -6.34
N VAL A 114 22.11 -17.14 -5.59
CA VAL A 114 21.64 -17.53 -4.26
C VAL A 114 21.93 -16.38 -3.30
N LEU A 115 20.96 -16.03 -2.48
CA LEU A 115 21.12 -15.05 -1.41
C LEU A 115 21.61 -15.74 -0.13
N MET A 116 22.75 -15.27 0.37
CA MET A 116 23.38 -15.76 1.61
C MET A 116 23.35 -14.64 2.65
N GLY A 117 22.43 -14.74 3.63
CA GLY A 117 22.25 -13.72 4.65
C GLY A 117 21.47 -12.50 4.15
N GLU A 118 22.17 -11.45 3.76
CA GLU A 118 21.58 -10.19 3.31
C GLU A 118 22.02 -9.85 1.88
N GLY A 119 21.21 -9.08 1.20
CA GLY A 119 21.47 -8.59 -0.16
C GLY A 119 20.51 -7.50 -0.58
N ARG A 120 20.47 -7.22 -1.88
CA ARG A 120 19.58 -6.19 -2.44
C ARG A 120 18.89 -6.68 -3.69
N ILE A 121 17.57 -6.41 -3.77
CA ILE A 121 16.78 -6.61 -4.97
C ILE A 121 16.62 -5.28 -5.71
N ALA A 122 17.08 -5.22 -6.95
CA ALA A 122 16.95 -4.03 -7.79
C ALA A 122 15.69 -4.09 -8.68
N VAL A 123 15.22 -2.93 -9.12
CA VAL A 123 14.12 -2.83 -10.09
C VAL A 123 14.38 -3.73 -11.30
N GLY A 124 13.39 -4.55 -11.63
CA GLY A 124 13.41 -5.55 -12.69
C GLY A 124 13.89 -6.94 -12.25
N GLN A 125 14.49 -7.08 -11.07
CA GLN A 125 14.91 -8.38 -10.54
C GLN A 125 13.75 -9.14 -9.89
N THR A 126 13.89 -10.46 -9.86
CA THR A 126 12.93 -11.40 -9.25
C THR A 126 13.56 -12.05 -8.04
N LEU A 127 12.84 -12.07 -6.93
CA LEU A 127 13.10 -12.90 -5.76
C LEU A 127 12.30 -14.19 -5.89
N THR A 128 12.95 -15.33 -5.65
CA THR A 128 12.31 -16.64 -5.65
C THR A 128 12.71 -17.39 -4.40
N THR A 129 11.73 -17.97 -3.72
CA THR A 129 11.89 -18.88 -2.60
C THR A 129 11.48 -20.30 -3.04
N ASP A 130 12.17 -21.32 -2.59
CA ASP A 130 11.75 -22.72 -2.70
C ASP A 130 10.87 -23.14 -1.50
N SER A 131 10.54 -24.43 -1.42
CA SER A 131 9.66 -24.98 -0.36
C SER A 131 10.26 -24.98 1.05
N GLY A 132 11.50 -24.53 1.22
CA GLY A 132 12.19 -24.45 2.52
C GLY A 132 12.79 -23.07 2.77
N SER A 133 12.43 -22.08 1.95
CA SER A 133 13.06 -20.76 2.02
C SER A 133 12.03 -19.67 2.29
N ARG A 134 12.41 -18.72 3.14
CA ARG A 134 11.65 -17.49 3.42
C ARG A 134 12.60 -16.29 3.44
N ALA A 135 12.11 -15.15 3.01
CA ALA A 135 12.89 -13.92 2.99
C ALA A 135 12.07 -12.73 3.50
N LYS A 136 12.76 -11.69 3.93
CA LYS A 136 12.17 -10.41 4.31
C LYS A 136 12.73 -9.32 3.41
N ILE A 137 11.88 -8.43 2.94
CA ILE A 137 12.22 -7.26 2.15
C ILE A 137 11.88 -6.03 2.98
N GLU A 138 12.83 -5.12 3.14
CA GLU A 138 12.58 -3.79 3.68
C GLU A 138 12.14 -2.86 2.53
N VAL A 139 10.92 -2.35 2.63
CA VAL A 139 10.32 -1.50 1.58
C VAL A 139 10.63 -0.04 1.89
N SER A 140 11.80 0.44 1.45
CA SER A 140 12.23 1.81 1.76
C SER A 140 12.11 2.13 3.25
N ASP A 141 11.46 3.21 3.60
CA ASP A 141 11.14 3.66 4.97
C ASP A 141 9.66 3.46 5.35
N ILE A 142 8.89 2.76 4.50
CA ILE A 142 7.43 2.64 4.66
C ILE A 142 6.98 1.30 5.25
N GLY A 143 7.87 0.33 5.40
CA GLY A 143 7.50 -0.96 5.99
C GLY A 143 8.26 -2.15 5.45
N GLN A 144 7.69 -3.33 5.61
CA GLN A 144 8.34 -4.59 5.26
C GLN A 144 7.38 -5.57 4.57
N VAL A 145 7.97 -6.47 3.78
CA VAL A 145 7.27 -7.59 3.15
C VAL A 145 7.98 -8.89 3.50
N THR A 146 7.29 -9.81 4.15
CA THR A 146 7.75 -11.20 4.33
C THR A 146 7.30 -12.02 3.13
N VAL A 147 8.22 -12.79 2.58
CA VAL A 147 8.01 -13.65 1.42
C VAL A 147 8.09 -15.09 1.87
N ASP A 148 6.99 -15.83 1.75
CA ASP A 148 6.90 -17.22 2.18
C ASP A 148 7.52 -18.17 1.16
N GLU A 149 7.44 -19.46 1.47
CA GLU A 149 7.94 -20.54 0.65
C GLU A 149 7.26 -20.60 -0.72
N SER A 150 7.95 -21.19 -1.70
CA SER A 150 7.42 -21.42 -3.06
C SER A 150 6.89 -20.17 -3.76
N THR A 151 7.44 -19.02 -3.40
CA THR A 151 6.99 -17.69 -3.87
C THR A 151 7.92 -17.15 -4.96
N ARG A 152 7.30 -16.47 -5.93
CA ARG A 152 8.01 -15.75 -6.99
C ARG A 152 7.43 -14.35 -7.11
N LEU A 153 8.24 -13.36 -6.79
CA LEU A 153 7.87 -11.94 -6.90
C LEU A 153 8.97 -11.12 -7.58
N ARG A 154 8.58 -10.03 -8.20
CA ARG A 154 9.48 -9.11 -8.91
C ARG A 154 9.31 -7.69 -8.40
N LEU A 155 10.44 -6.99 -8.18
CA LEU A 155 10.42 -5.55 -7.93
C LEU A 155 10.22 -4.82 -9.26
N VAL A 156 9.06 -4.16 -9.40
CA VAL A 156 8.68 -3.48 -10.64
C VAL A 156 9.13 -2.03 -10.64
N GLU A 157 8.90 -1.35 -9.52
CA GLU A 157 9.18 0.07 -9.37
C GLU A 157 9.49 0.40 -7.91
N THR A 158 10.45 1.27 -7.68
CA THR A 158 10.65 1.95 -6.41
C THR A 158 11.24 3.34 -6.65
N ARG A 159 10.51 4.33 -6.19
CA ARG A 159 10.89 5.74 -6.14
C ARG A 159 10.06 6.42 -5.05
N GLU A 160 10.42 7.62 -4.67
CA GLU A 160 9.69 8.37 -3.65
C GLU A 160 8.18 8.36 -3.89
N GLY A 161 7.41 7.92 -2.91
CA GLY A 161 5.95 7.83 -2.95
C GLY A 161 5.38 6.76 -3.90
N HIS A 162 6.20 5.95 -4.56
CA HIS A 162 5.73 4.94 -5.51
C HIS A 162 6.55 3.65 -5.43
N HIS A 163 5.92 2.60 -4.95
CA HIS A 163 6.53 1.29 -4.76
C HIS A 163 5.62 0.21 -5.32
N ARG A 164 6.14 -0.62 -6.23
CA ARG A 164 5.34 -1.65 -6.89
C ARG A 164 6.06 -2.99 -6.92
N LEU A 165 5.37 -4.02 -6.44
CA LEU A 165 5.73 -5.42 -6.62
C LEU A 165 4.82 -6.10 -7.64
N ALA A 166 5.30 -7.18 -8.26
CA ALA A 166 4.50 -8.14 -8.99
C ALA A 166 4.65 -9.50 -8.31
N LEU A 167 3.59 -10.02 -7.71
CA LEU A 167 3.51 -11.36 -7.16
C LEU A 167 2.99 -12.30 -8.25
N GLU A 168 3.87 -13.16 -8.77
CA GLU A 168 3.52 -14.09 -9.84
C GLU A 168 2.86 -15.35 -9.29
N ARG A 169 3.34 -15.86 -8.14
CA ARG A 169 2.80 -16.99 -7.37
C ARG A 169 3.34 -17.00 -5.95
N GLY A 170 2.71 -17.79 -5.06
CA GLY A 170 3.10 -17.93 -3.66
C GLY A 170 2.45 -16.91 -2.76
N THR A 171 3.06 -16.62 -1.62
CA THR A 171 2.48 -15.78 -0.57
C THR A 171 3.45 -14.70 -0.15
N LEU A 172 2.92 -13.48 0.00
CA LEU A 172 3.59 -12.40 0.71
C LEU A 172 2.71 -11.88 1.86
N HIS A 173 3.37 -11.42 2.91
CA HIS A 173 2.76 -10.68 4.01
C HIS A 173 3.34 -9.28 4.02
N ALA A 174 2.52 -8.27 3.79
CA ALA A 174 2.91 -6.87 3.78
C ALA A 174 2.48 -6.19 5.08
N ALA A 175 3.38 -5.43 5.68
CA ALA A 175 3.11 -4.53 6.80
C ALA A 175 3.63 -3.15 6.41
N ILE A 176 2.73 -2.28 5.95
CA ILE A 176 3.04 -1.01 5.32
C ILE A 176 2.40 0.14 6.10
N ALA A 177 3.21 1.13 6.45
CA ALA A 177 2.80 2.35 7.13
C ALA A 177 3.10 3.56 6.21
N ALA A 178 2.30 3.70 5.16
CA ALA A 178 2.46 4.76 4.17
C ALA A 178 1.11 5.40 3.82
N PRO A 179 1.10 6.63 3.28
CA PRO A 179 -0.09 7.18 2.66
C PRO A 179 -0.69 6.24 1.61
N PRO A 180 -2.03 6.22 1.47
CA PRO A 180 -2.73 5.35 0.53
C PRO A 180 -2.17 5.43 -0.90
N GLY A 181 -2.04 4.27 -1.55
CA GLY A 181 -1.62 4.16 -2.94
C GLY A 181 -0.10 4.22 -3.19
N GLN A 182 0.71 4.46 -2.17
CA GLN A 182 2.18 4.46 -2.34
C GLN A 182 2.75 3.06 -2.53
N PHE A 183 2.13 2.04 -1.98
CA PHE A 183 2.54 0.65 -2.17
C PHE A 183 1.47 -0.14 -2.92
N VAL A 184 1.89 -0.84 -3.96
CA VAL A 184 1.00 -1.58 -4.85
C VAL A 184 1.59 -2.96 -5.17
N VAL A 185 0.77 -4.00 -5.08
CA VAL A 185 1.13 -5.35 -5.50
C VAL A 185 0.22 -5.81 -6.64
N SER A 186 0.81 -6.03 -7.82
CA SER A 186 0.10 -6.59 -8.96
C SER A 186 0.20 -8.12 -8.93
N THR A 187 -0.90 -8.80 -9.27
CA THR A 187 -0.99 -10.24 -9.46
C THR A 187 -1.51 -10.57 -10.86
N PRO A 188 -1.52 -11.82 -11.30
CA PRO A 188 -2.11 -12.20 -12.58
C PRO A 188 -3.62 -11.93 -12.71
N SER A 189 -4.32 -11.72 -11.60
CA SER A 189 -5.79 -11.62 -11.54
C SER A 189 -6.32 -10.35 -10.89
N ALA A 190 -5.46 -9.57 -10.23
CA ALA A 190 -5.86 -8.28 -9.63
C ALA A 190 -4.66 -7.45 -9.19
N THR A 191 -4.91 -6.19 -8.90
CA THR A 191 -3.96 -5.26 -8.30
C THR A 191 -4.43 -4.90 -6.90
N ALA A 192 -3.59 -5.14 -5.89
CA ALA A 192 -3.78 -4.73 -4.51
C ALA A 192 -3.11 -3.37 -4.28
N THR A 193 -3.91 -2.35 -3.99
CA THR A 193 -3.45 -1.02 -3.60
C THR A 193 -3.55 -0.88 -2.09
N ASP A 194 -2.42 -0.69 -1.44
CA ASP A 194 -2.30 -0.51 0.00
C ASP A 194 -2.85 0.87 0.42
N LEU A 195 -3.63 0.88 1.50
CA LEU A 195 -4.20 2.10 2.09
C LEU A 195 -3.73 2.31 3.54
N GLY A 196 -2.52 1.80 3.88
CA GLY A 196 -1.96 1.78 5.24
C GLY A 196 -2.43 0.53 5.98
N CYS A 197 -1.83 -0.64 5.68
CA CYS A 197 -2.40 -1.90 6.13
C CYS A 197 -1.37 -3.01 6.44
N VAL A 198 -1.88 -4.03 7.13
CA VAL A 198 -1.24 -5.35 7.27
C VAL A 198 -2.11 -6.37 6.58
N TYR A 199 -1.55 -7.10 5.61
CA TYR A 199 -2.31 -8.08 4.85
C TYR A 199 -1.44 -9.22 4.33
N ALA A 200 -2.08 -10.35 4.04
CA ALA A 200 -1.53 -11.46 3.29
C ALA A 200 -2.13 -11.51 1.88
N LEU A 201 -1.29 -11.75 0.90
CA LEU A 201 -1.71 -11.96 -0.49
C LEU A 201 -1.12 -13.26 -1.01
N HIS A 202 -1.98 -14.19 -1.38
CA HIS A 202 -1.63 -15.48 -1.95
C HIS A 202 -2.05 -15.57 -3.42
N VAL A 203 -1.19 -16.15 -4.24
CA VAL A 203 -1.43 -16.41 -5.67
C VAL A 203 -1.08 -17.86 -5.99
N ASN A 204 -2.04 -18.61 -6.52
CA ASN A 204 -1.88 -19.97 -7.01
C ASN A 204 -1.17 -20.03 -8.37
N ASP A 205 -0.72 -21.20 -8.79
CA ASP A 205 -0.06 -21.39 -10.09
C ASP A 205 -0.98 -21.07 -11.29
N ASP A 206 -2.30 -21.24 -11.13
CA ASP A 206 -3.30 -20.87 -12.14
C ASP A 206 -3.58 -19.35 -12.19
N GLY A 207 -2.99 -18.59 -11.25
CA GLY A 207 -3.15 -17.15 -11.12
C GLY A 207 -4.39 -16.72 -10.36
N SER A 208 -5.20 -17.64 -9.86
CA SER A 208 -6.20 -17.33 -8.83
C SER A 208 -5.51 -16.98 -7.51
N GLY A 209 -6.24 -16.36 -6.58
CA GLY A 209 -5.61 -15.97 -5.32
C GLY A 209 -6.58 -15.59 -4.21
N MET A 210 -6.00 -15.18 -3.09
CA MET A 210 -6.71 -14.72 -1.90
C MET A 210 -5.98 -13.54 -1.28
N LEU A 211 -6.71 -12.46 -1.04
CA LEU A 211 -6.30 -11.35 -0.20
C LEU A 211 -6.98 -11.49 1.16
N THR A 212 -6.23 -11.36 2.24
CA THR A 212 -6.74 -11.31 3.62
C THR A 212 -6.14 -10.10 4.33
N VAL A 213 -6.98 -9.22 4.87
CA VAL A 213 -6.55 -7.98 5.53
C VAL A 213 -6.67 -8.13 7.04
N GLU A 214 -5.55 -7.98 7.74
CA GLU A 214 -5.47 -8.05 9.20
C GLU A 214 -5.74 -6.69 9.85
N VAL A 215 -5.14 -5.62 9.30
CA VAL A 215 -5.27 -4.25 9.80
C VAL A 215 -5.43 -3.31 8.61
N GLY A 216 -6.29 -2.30 8.74
CA GLY A 216 -6.48 -1.27 7.72
C GLY A 216 -7.34 -1.72 6.55
N TRP A 217 -6.97 -1.33 5.33
CA TRP A 217 -7.77 -1.50 4.13
C TRP A 217 -6.91 -1.75 2.89
N VAL A 218 -7.39 -2.59 1.99
CA VAL A 218 -6.82 -2.81 0.67
C VAL A 218 -7.88 -2.60 -0.40
N ALA A 219 -7.58 -1.76 -1.40
CA ALA A 219 -8.38 -1.71 -2.63
C ALA A 219 -7.83 -2.76 -3.60
N PHE A 220 -8.67 -3.73 -3.97
CA PHE A 220 -8.33 -4.85 -4.83
C PHE A 220 -9.09 -4.74 -6.14
N GLU A 221 -8.39 -4.56 -7.26
CA GLU A 221 -9.02 -4.15 -8.52
C GLU A 221 -8.50 -4.90 -9.73
N GLU A 222 -9.40 -5.14 -10.68
CA GLU A 222 -9.07 -5.61 -12.03
C GLU A 222 -10.21 -5.24 -13.00
N ARG A 223 -9.87 -4.66 -14.16
CA ARG A 223 -10.81 -4.36 -15.27
C ARG A 223 -12.10 -3.63 -14.84
N GLY A 224 -11.97 -2.70 -13.90
CA GLY A 224 -13.10 -1.93 -13.37
C GLY A 224 -13.95 -2.66 -12.33
N ARG A 225 -13.65 -3.91 -11.99
CA ARG A 225 -14.21 -4.61 -10.84
C ARG A 225 -13.39 -4.31 -9.60
N GLU A 226 -14.03 -3.80 -8.59
CA GLU A 226 -13.40 -3.33 -7.36
C GLU A 226 -13.91 -4.12 -6.15
N SER A 227 -12.99 -4.47 -5.25
CA SER A 227 -13.26 -5.03 -3.94
C SER A 227 -12.51 -4.22 -2.91
N PHE A 228 -13.23 -3.52 -2.07
CA PHE A 228 -12.67 -2.76 -0.97
C PHE A 228 -12.70 -3.62 0.28
N VAL A 229 -11.53 -4.09 0.71
CA VAL A 229 -11.40 -5.14 1.73
C VAL A 229 -10.92 -4.54 3.04
N PRO A 230 -11.77 -4.53 4.09
CA PRO A 230 -11.41 -4.01 5.41
C PRO A 230 -10.68 -5.05 6.28
N SER A 231 -10.17 -4.59 7.40
CA SER A 231 -9.65 -5.43 8.49
C SER A 231 -10.63 -6.55 8.87
N GLY A 232 -10.11 -7.77 9.02
CA GLY A 232 -10.85 -8.99 9.34
C GLY A 232 -11.68 -9.53 8.18
N ALA A 233 -11.41 -9.09 6.95
CA ALA A 233 -12.09 -9.57 5.76
C ALA A 233 -11.10 -10.10 4.71
N SER A 234 -11.63 -10.93 3.81
CA SER A 234 -10.89 -11.50 2.70
C SER A 234 -11.66 -11.38 1.37
N SER A 235 -10.94 -11.44 0.26
CA SER A 235 -11.49 -11.48 -1.09
C SER A 235 -10.69 -12.47 -1.94
N ARG A 236 -11.37 -13.40 -2.59
CA ARG A 236 -10.78 -14.27 -3.61
C ARG A 236 -10.60 -13.51 -4.92
N THR A 237 -9.74 -14.01 -5.77
CA THR A 237 -9.59 -13.49 -7.13
C THR A 237 -9.33 -14.62 -8.12
N ASP A 238 -9.75 -14.44 -9.34
CA ASP A 238 -9.42 -15.32 -10.46
C ASP A 238 -9.14 -14.50 -11.74
N ARG A 239 -8.52 -15.14 -12.74
CA ARG A 239 -8.11 -14.47 -13.98
C ARG A 239 -9.24 -14.01 -14.87
N ILE A 240 -10.41 -14.60 -14.73
CA ILE A 240 -11.58 -14.34 -15.59
C ILE A 240 -12.38 -13.18 -15.02
N ASN A 241 -12.73 -13.30 -13.72
CA ASN A 241 -13.65 -12.39 -13.06
C ASN A 241 -12.95 -11.30 -12.25
N GLY A 242 -11.62 -11.44 -12.01
CA GLY A 242 -10.88 -10.52 -11.16
C GLY A 242 -11.23 -10.69 -9.68
N PRO A 243 -11.19 -9.61 -8.87
CA PRO A 243 -11.46 -9.68 -7.43
C PRO A 243 -12.93 -10.03 -7.14
N GLY A 244 -13.12 -11.04 -6.29
CA GLY A 244 -14.42 -11.51 -5.80
C GLY A 244 -15.02 -10.60 -4.74
N THR A 245 -16.20 -10.93 -4.30
CA THR A 245 -16.93 -10.20 -3.26
C THR A 245 -16.23 -10.32 -1.91
N PRO A 246 -15.86 -9.20 -1.25
CA PRO A 246 -15.25 -9.23 0.08
C PRO A 246 -16.22 -9.78 1.11
N ARG A 247 -15.69 -10.54 2.06
CA ARG A 247 -16.43 -11.12 3.17
C ARG A 247 -15.58 -11.18 4.42
N TYR A 248 -16.22 -11.08 5.58
CA TYR A 248 -15.52 -11.22 6.85
C TYR A 248 -15.08 -12.65 7.11
N ASP A 249 -13.92 -12.84 7.71
CA ASP A 249 -13.32 -14.15 7.96
C ASP A 249 -14.06 -14.94 9.05
N ASP A 250 -14.84 -14.26 9.89
CA ASP A 250 -15.69 -14.85 10.93
C ASP A 250 -17.06 -15.33 10.44
N THR A 251 -17.31 -15.29 9.12
CA THR A 251 -18.54 -15.87 8.55
C THR A 251 -18.46 -17.40 8.48
N GLU A 252 -19.62 -18.05 8.50
CA GLU A 252 -19.70 -19.49 8.33
C GLU A 252 -19.17 -19.95 6.98
N GLN A 253 -18.61 -21.18 6.91
CA GLN A 253 -18.07 -21.71 5.66
C GLN A 253 -19.13 -21.74 4.54
N ALA A 254 -20.37 -22.15 4.87
CA ALA A 254 -21.45 -22.19 3.90
C ALA A 254 -21.75 -20.82 3.29
N PHE A 255 -21.64 -19.72 4.07
CA PHE A 255 -21.80 -18.36 3.59
C PHE A 255 -20.67 -17.97 2.62
N ARG A 256 -19.42 -18.32 2.98
CA ARG A 256 -18.25 -18.08 2.11
C ARG A 256 -18.36 -18.83 0.79
N ASP A 257 -18.76 -20.11 0.84
CA ASP A 257 -18.93 -20.94 -0.35
C ASP A 257 -20.07 -20.44 -1.25
N ALA A 258 -21.15 -19.94 -0.65
CA ALA A 258 -22.26 -19.35 -1.39
C ALA A 258 -21.84 -18.04 -2.10
N ILE A 259 -21.01 -17.19 -1.48
CA ILE A 259 -20.47 -15.99 -2.13
C ILE A 259 -19.55 -16.38 -3.29
N ASP A 260 -18.69 -17.39 -3.11
CA ASP A 260 -17.80 -17.87 -4.17
C ASP A 260 -18.59 -18.43 -5.36
N GLU A 261 -19.74 -19.10 -5.11
CA GLU A 261 -20.64 -19.55 -6.15
C GLU A 261 -21.36 -18.39 -6.86
N VAL A 262 -21.75 -17.34 -6.12
CA VAL A 262 -22.37 -16.13 -6.73
C VAL A 262 -21.36 -15.40 -7.63
N ASP A 263 -20.08 -15.33 -7.21
CA ASP A 263 -19.04 -14.64 -7.99
C ASP A 263 -18.60 -15.41 -9.23
N ASN A 264 -18.55 -16.76 -9.18
CA ASN A 264 -17.86 -17.58 -10.15
C ASN A 264 -18.70 -18.75 -10.71
N GLY A 265 -19.93 -18.93 -10.19
CA GLY A 265 -20.80 -20.02 -10.60
C GLY A 265 -21.20 -19.92 -12.08
N ARG A 266 -21.29 -21.09 -12.73
CA ARG A 266 -21.71 -21.22 -14.13
C ARG A 266 -23.12 -21.79 -14.28
N ASP A 267 -23.63 -22.40 -13.21
CA ASP A 267 -24.99 -22.93 -13.15
C ASP A 267 -25.94 -21.87 -12.56
N THR A 268 -26.83 -21.34 -13.38
CA THR A 268 -27.78 -20.29 -13.00
C THR A 268 -28.65 -20.68 -11.81
N ALA A 269 -29.15 -21.92 -11.77
CA ALA A 269 -30.03 -22.39 -10.69
C ALA A 269 -29.27 -22.43 -9.35
N ARG A 270 -28.04 -22.94 -9.38
CA ARG A 270 -27.17 -23.01 -8.21
C ARG A 270 -26.74 -21.62 -7.74
N THR A 271 -26.34 -20.76 -8.65
CA THR A 271 -25.99 -19.36 -8.35
C THR A 271 -27.15 -18.61 -7.71
N THR A 272 -28.37 -18.77 -8.25
CA THR A 272 -29.59 -18.18 -7.68
C THR A 272 -29.87 -18.72 -6.26
N ALA A 273 -29.73 -20.03 -6.05
CA ALA A 273 -29.92 -20.63 -4.72
C ALA A 273 -28.87 -20.10 -3.72
N SER A 274 -27.60 -20.00 -4.13
CA SER A 274 -26.53 -19.45 -3.34
C SER A 274 -26.76 -17.97 -3.01
N LEU A 275 -27.21 -17.17 -3.96
CA LEU A 275 -27.57 -15.79 -3.72
C LEU A 275 -28.67 -15.67 -2.65
N ARG A 276 -29.75 -16.46 -2.77
CA ARG A 276 -30.82 -16.48 -1.74
C ARG A 276 -30.26 -16.80 -0.36
N PHE A 277 -29.41 -17.85 -0.29
CA PHE A 277 -28.77 -18.21 0.97
C PHE A 277 -27.97 -17.05 1.56
N VAL A 278 -27.18 -16.33 0.74
CA VAL A 278 -26.42 -15.14 1.19
C VAL A 278 -27.35 -14.06 1.70
N LEU A 279 -28.45 -13.75 1.00
CA LEU A 279 -29.39 -12.71 1.40
C LEU A 279 -30.08 -13.04 2.72
N ASP A 280 -30.43 -14.32 2.95
CA ASP A 280 -31.13 -14.79 4.15
C ASP A 280 -30.20 -14.83 5.38
N HIS A 281 -28.91 -15.14 5.18
CA HIS A 281 -27.95 -15.38 6.26
C HIS A 281 -26.96 -14.22 6.53
N ALA A 282 -26.98 -13.17 5.70
CA ALA A 282 -26.12 -12.01 5.93
C ALA A 282 -26.47 -11.30 7.23
N ARG A 283 -25.44 -11.02 8.03
CA ARG A 283 -25.55 -10.28 9.30
C ARG A 283 -25.51 -8.76 9.04
N GLY A 284 -25.75 -7.93 10.05
CA GLY A 284 -25.67 -6.48 9.92
C GLY A 284 -24.31 -6.01 9.37
N ARG A 285 -23.18 -6.55 9.90
CA ARG A 285 -21.84 -6.23 9.40
C ARG A 285 -21.56 -6.70 7.98
N ASP A 286 -22.28 -7.70 7.50
CA ASP A 286 -22.13 -8.20 6.11
C ASP A 286 -22.81 -7.27 5.08
N ALA A 287 -23.32 -6.10 5.51
CA ALA A 287 -23.77 -5.02 4.64
C ALA A 287 -22.71 -4.62 3.59
N MET A 288 -21.41 -4.65 3.97
CA MET A 288 -20.27 -4.47 3.06
C MET A 288 -20.33 -5.51 1.90
N THR A 289 -20.52 -6.76 2.22
CA THR A 289 -20.62 -7.86 1.25
C THR A 289 -21.83 -7.64 0.31
N LEU A 290 -22.99 -7.30 0.87
CA LEU A 290 -24.20 -7.01 0.10
C LEU A 290 -24.01 -5.80 -0.83
N TRP A 291 -23.36 -4.74 -0.35
CA TRP A 291 -23.07 -3.57 -1.19
C TRP A 291 -22.20 -3.95 -2.40
N HIS A 292 -21.17 -4.77 -2.21
CA HIS A 292 -20.32 -5.25 -3.30
C HIS A 292 -21.07 -6.18 -4.27
N LEU A 293 -22.10 -6.91 -3.81
CA LEU A 293 -22.90 -7.76 -4.66
C LEU A 293 -23.83 -6.97 -5.60
N ILE A 294 -24.28 -5.75 -5.26
CA ILE A 294 -25.20 -4.95 -6.08
C ILE A 294 -24.75 -4.87 -7.55
N PRO A 295 -23.49 -4.45 -7.87
CA PRO A 295 -23.05 -4.37 -9.26
C PRO A 295 -22.66 -5.72 -9.87
N ARG A 296 -22.61 -6.82 -9.10
CA ARG A 296 -22.07 -8.12 -9.53
C ARG A 296 -23.13 -9.13 -9.93
N VAL A 297 -24.31 -9.03 -9.33
CA VAL A 297 -25.44 -9.91 -9.66
C VAL A 297 -26.14 -9.49 -10.95
N ALA A 298 -26.86 -10.42 -11.55
CA ALA A 298 -27.72 -10.13 -12.72
C ALA A 298 -28.72 -9.02 -12.39
N SER A 299 -29.13 -8.25 -13.39
CA SER A 299 -30.07 -7.14 -13.19
C SER A 299 -31.40 -7.58 -12.57
N ALA A 300 -31.87 -8.80 -12.88
CA ALA A 300 -33.09 -9.38 -12.31
C ALA A 300 -32.99 -9.63 -10.78
N ASP A 301 -31.77 -9.93 -10.27
CA ASP A 301 -31.57 -10.26 -8.87
C ASP A 301 -31.16 -9.03 -8.03
N ARG A 302 -30.77 -7.93 -8.70
CA ARG A 302 -30.24 -6.73 -8.03
C ARG A 302 -31.22 -6.12 -7.03
N ALA A 303 -32.50 -6.13 -7.35
CA ALA A 303 -33.52 -5.61 -6.46
C ALA A 303 -33.56 -6.34 -5.12
N ALA A 304 -33.43 -7.67 -5.12
CA ALA A 304 -33.36 -8.47 -3.88
C ALA A 304 -32.14 -8.14 -3.03
N VAL A 305 -30.97 -7.91 -3.66
CA VAL A 305 -29.76 -7.51 -2.94
C VAL A 305 -29.93 -6.12 -2.33
N VAL A 306 -30.50 -5.17 -3.07
CA VAL A 306 -30.77 -3.81 -2.57
C VAL A 306 -31.74 -3.86 -1.38
N ASP A 307 -32.80 -4.65 -1.47
CA ASP A 307 -33.77 -4.79 -0.37
C ASP A 307 -33.16 -5.46 0.87
N ALA A 308 -32.33 -6.47 0.67
CA ALA A 308 -31.58 -7.12 1.77
C ALA A 308 -30.57 -6.17 2.45
N LEU A 309 -29.89 -5.33 1.68
CA LEU A 309 -29.01 -4.30 2.25
C LEU A 309 -29.82 -3.25 3.02
N ALA A 310 -30.91 -2.75 2.43
CA ALA A 310 -31.79 -1.74 3.06
C ALA A 310 -32.40 -2.22 4.36
N ALA A 311 -32.69 -3.52 4.50
CA ALA A 311 -33.19 -4.12 5.72
C ALA A 311 -32.15 -4.10 6.87
N ARG A 312 -30.87 -3.98 6.55
CA ARG A 312 -29.76 -3.95 7.53
C ARG A 312 -29.25 -2.54 7.77
N ILE A 313 -29.06 -1.80 6.72
CA ILE A 313 -28.62 -0.40 6.76
C ILE A 313 -29.61 0.42 5.92
N PRO A 314 -30.44 1.25 6.52
CA PRO A 314 -31.40 2.07 5.81
C PRO A 314 -30.76 2.89 4.70
N MET A 315 -31.40 2.92 3.53
CA MET A 315 -30.95 3.72 2.41
C MET A 315 -31.03 5.21 2.75
N PRO A 316 -29.98 6.01 2.51
CA PRO A 316 -29.99 7.46 2.76
C PRO A 316 -31.14 8.15 2.00
N ALA A 317 -31.79 9.12 2.63
CA ALA A 317 -32.87 9.89 2.01
C ALA A 317 -32.42 10.72 0.80
N SER A 318 -31.12 10.98 0.66
CA SER A 318 -30.50 11.72 -0.43
C SER A 318 -30.41 10.93 -1.74
N ILE A 319 -30.61 9.62 -1.72
CA ILE A 319 -30.54 8.75 -2.90
C ILE A 319 -31.85 8.04 -3.17
N THR A 320 -32.06 7.60 -4.40
CA THR A 320 -33.26 6.83 -4.78
C THR A 320 -32.92 5.38 -5.08
N ARG A 321 -33.85 4.49 -4.79
CA ARG A 321 -33.74 3.04 -5.13
C ARG A 321 -33.44 2.84 -6.62
N ASP A 322 -34.07 3.62 -7.48
CA ASP A 322 -33.88 3.52 -8.94
C ASP A 322 -32.43 3.93 -9.34
N ALA A 323 -31.83 4.92 -8.69
CA ALA A 323 -30.42 5.28 -8.94
C ALA A 323 -29.50 4.10 -8.58
N VAL A 324 -29.72 3.48 -7.43
CA VAL A 324 -28.94 2.29 -7.00
C VAL A 324 -29.14 1.12 -7.98
N LEU A 325 -30.37 0.84 -8.41
CA LEU A 325 -30.65 -0.22 -9.37
C LEU A 325 -30.01 0.01 -10.74
N ARG A 326 -29.83 1.27 -11.15
CA ARG A 326 -29.08 1.64 -12.36
C ARG A 326 -27.58 1.67 -12.17
N LEU A 327 -27.08 1.34 -10.96
CA LEU A 327 -25.67 1.40 -10.61
C LEU A 327 -25.09 2.82 -10.69
N ASP A 328 -25.88 3.82 -10.33
CA ASP A 328 -25.37 5.19 -10.20
C ASP A 328 -24.29 5.22 -9.12
N ARG A 329 -23.09 5.63 -9.54
CA ARG A 329 -21.91 5.56 -8.68
C ARG A 329 -22.03 6.48 -7.46
N ALA A 330 -22.57 7.67 -7.66
CA ALA A 330 -22.73 8.62 -6.57
C ALA A 330 -23.73 8.12 -5.52
N ALA A 331 -24.83 7.48 -5.97
CA ALA A 331 -25.79 6.86 -5.07
C ALA A 331 -25.20 5.67 -4.30
N LEU A 332 -24.41 4.82 -4.96
CA LEU A 332 -23.72 3.71 -4.31
C LEU A 332 -22.69 4.20 -3.30
N ASP A 333 -21.89 5.22 -3.62
CA ASP A 333 -20.90 5.80 -2.74
C ASP A 333 -21.55 6.46 -1.51
N GLN A 334 -22.65 7.21 -1.68
CA GLN A 334 -23.40 7.79 -0.56
C GLN A 334 -23.99 6.71 0.37
N TRP A 335 -24.42 5.57 -0.18
CA TRP A 335 -24.89 4.47 0.67
C TRP A 335 -23.73 3.80 1.41
N TRP A 336 -22.59 3.62 0.74
CA TRP A 336 -21.37 3.13 1.39
C TRP A 336 -20.99 3.97 2.62
N ASP A 337 -21.06 5.29 2.54
CA ASP A 337 -20.70 6.21 3.60
C ASP A 337 -21.54 6.00 4.88
N THR A 338 -22.67 5.31 4.78
CA THR A 338 -23.52 4.95 5.93
C THR A 338 -23.23 3.57 6.53
N LEU A 339 -22.31 2.80 5.92
CA LEU A 339 -21.96 1.46 6.42
C LEU A 339 -21.04 1.49 7.66
N GLY A 340 -20.54 2.66 8.06
CA GLY A 340 -19.57 2.79 9.15
C GLY A 340 -18.17 2.30 8.80
N LEU A 341 -17.82 2.30 7.52
CA LEU A 341 -16.60 1.71 6.97
C LEU A 341 -15.71 2.74 6.28
N ASN A 342 -15.52 3.93 6.82
CA ASN A 342 -14.90 5.08 6.18
C ASN A 342 -15.66 5.58 4.91
N GLU A 343 -15.45 6.83 4.55
CA GLU A 343 -16.13 7.46 3.42
C GLU A 343 -15.58 6.97 2.07
N ALA A 344 -16.44 6.77 1.10
CA ALA A 344 -16.07 6.40 -0.26
C ALA A 344 -15.11 7.43 -0.90
N SER A 345 -15.28 8.69 -0.59
CA SER A 345 -14.43 9.78 -1.05
C SER A 345 -12.96 9.58 -0.67
N TRP A 346 -12.71 8.97 0.49
CA TRP A 346 -11.35 8.77 1.01
C TRP A 346 -10.48 7.89 0.10
N TRP A 347 -10.92 6.69 -0.31
CA TRP A 347 -10.09 5.87 -1.20
C TRP A 347 -10.22 6.25 -2.67
N ARG A 348 -11.32 6.90 -3.08
CA ARG A 348 -11.50 7.35 -4.48
C ARG A 348 -10.64 8.53 -4.85
N MET A 349 -10.18 9.33 -3.89
CA MET A 349 -9.22 10.42 -4.15
C MET A 349 -7.90 9.89 -4.72
N TRP A 350 -7.48 8.71 -4.30
CA TRP A 350 -6.21 8.10 -4.71
C TRP A 350 -6.25 7.46 -6.10
N LYS A 351 -7.44 7.33 -6.67
CA LYS A 351 -7.67 6.74 -7.99
C LYS A 351 -7.85 7.74 -9.11
N ARG A 352 -7.90 9.02 -8.81
CA ARG A 352 -7.97 10.05 -9.84
C ARG A 352 -6.60 10.13 -10.52
N PRO A 353 -6.50 9.89 -11.84
CA PRO A 353 -5.26 10.21 -12.55
C PRO A 353 -4.99 11.70 -12.36
N VAL A 354 -3.77 12.01 -11.91
CA VAL A 354 -3.26 13.38 -11.82
C VAL A 354 -3.01 13.89 -13.24
#